data_d97fd7aef625b2f7460f59429453ecc8
#
_entry.id   d97fd7aef625b2f7460f59429453ecc8
#
_cell.length_a   1.000
_cell.length_b   1.000
_cell.length_c   1.000
_cell.angle_alpha   90.00
_cell.angle_beta   90.00
_cell.angle_gamma   90.00
#
_symmetry.space_group_name_H-M   'P 1'
#
loop_
_entity.id
_entity.type
_entity.pdbx_description
1 polymer ?
#
loop_
_entity_poly.entity_id
_entity_poly.type
_entity_poly.pdbx_seq_one_letter_code
_entity_poly.pdbx_strand_id
1 'polypeptide(L)'
;LTEERRKELIKKAKAAGENAKVAVRNSRRDGVESLKKGEKAGDFSEDVRKEGEDEIQKVTDAKIKVIDSLVSAKEKEIMTV
;
A
#
# COMPACT_ATOMS: atom_id res chain seq x y z
N LEU A 1 -1.92 -1.27 30.73
CA LEU A 1 -3.06 -1.52 29.83
C LEU A 1 -3.78 -2.80 30.20
N THR A 2 -5.10 -2.79 30.11
CA THR A 2 -5.92 -4.00 30.27
C THR A 2 -5.84 -4.85 29.01
N GLU A 3 -6.12 -6.13 29.13
CA GLU A 3 -6.16 -7.05 28.01
C GLU A 3 -7.18 -6.61 26.96
N GLU A 4 -8.34 -6.17 27.39
CA GLU A 4 -9.38 -5.65 26.51
C GLU A 4 -8.92 -4.42 25.72
N ARG A 5 -8.22 -3.51 26.39
CA ARG A 5 -7.69 -2.31 25.73
C ARG A 5 -6.62 -2.66 24.72
N ARG A 6 -5.76 -3.65 25.02
CA ARG A 6 -4.74 -4.14 24.08
C ARG A 6 -5.37 -4.69 22.80
N LYS A 7 -6.39 -5.53 22.95
CA LYS A 7 -7.12 -6.11 21.81
C LYS A 7 -7.74 -5.03 20.94
N GLU A 8 -8.32 -4.03 21.56
CA GLU A 8 -8.95 -2.90 20.88
C GLU A 8 -7.92 -2.10 20.09
N LEU A 9 -6.77 -1.81 20.68
CA LEU A 9 -5.69 -1.06 20.02
C LEU A 9 -5.09 -1.85 18.86
N ILE A 10 -4.89 -3.16 19.01
CA ILE A 10 -4.39 -4.03 17.96
C ILE A 10 -5.39 -4.05 16.79
N LYS A 11 -6.66 -4.17 17.07
CA LYS A 11 -7.72 -4.13 16.05
C LYS A 11 -7.68 -2.82 15.27
N LYS A 12 -7.52 -1.71 15.96
CA LYS A 12 -7.43 -0.38 15.32
C LYS A 12 -6.17 -0.27 14.44
N ALA A 13 -5.05 -0.77 14.93
CA ALA A 13 -3.79 -0.76 14.17
C ALA A 13 -3.92 -1.59 12.88
N LYS A 14 -4.52 -2.78 12.96
CA LYS A 14 -4.75 -3.62 11.79
C LYS A 14 -5.69 -2.97 10.79
N ALA A 15 -6.78 -2.37 11.27
CA ALA A 15 -7.74 -1.67 10.41
C ALA A 15 -7.10 -0.48 9.69
N ALA A 16 -6.28 0.30 10.39
CA ALA A 16 -5.54 1.41 9.79
C ALA A 16 -4.58 0.92 8.71
N GLY A 17 -3.90 -0.20 8.97
CA GLY A 17 -3.01 -0.84 7.98
C GLY A 17 -3.76 -1.29 6.73
N GLU A 18 -4.92 -1.92 6.89
CA GLU A 18 -5.75 -2.34 5.75
C GLU A 18 -6.22 -1.15 4.94
N ASN A 19 -6.67 -0.08 5.59
CA ASN A 19 -7.09 1.15 4.92
C ASN A 19 -5.93 1.78 4.14
N ALA A 20 -4.74 1.79 4.71
CA ALA A 20 -3.55 2.31 4.04
C ALA A 20 -3.20 1.47 2.80
N LYS A 21 -3.29 0.15 2.89
CA LYS A 21 -3.03 -0.74 1.75
C LYS A 21 -4.05 -0.54 0.63
N VAL A 22 -5.31 -0.34 0.97
CA VAL A 22 -6.36 0.00 -0.02
C VAL A 22 -6.02 1.29 -0.75
N ALA A 23 -5.60 2.32 -0.02
CA ALA A 23 -5.20 3.60 -0.63
C ALA A 23 -4.02 3.44 -1.58
N VAL A 24 -3.02 2.63 -1.20
CA VAL A 24 -1.86 2.33 -2.05
C VAL A 24 -2.29 1.61 -3.32
N ARG A 25 -3.17 0.62 -3.22
CA ARG A 25 -3.67 -0.12 -4.38
C ARG A 25 -4.50 0.76 -5.31
N ASN A 26 -5.30 1.67 -4.76
CA ASN A 26 -6.08 2.62 -5.56
C ASN A 26 -5.15 3.57 -6.32
N SER A 27 -4.10 4.05 -5.68
CA SER A 27 -3.08 4.88 -6.33
C SER A 27 -2.37 4.12 -7.46
N ARG A 28 -2.06 2.83 -7.25
CA ARG A 28 -1.49 1.97 -8.29
C ARG A 28 -2.41 1.87 -9.49
N ARG A 29 -3.69 1.64 -9.26
CA ARG A 29 -4.70 1.55 -10.33
C ARG A 29 -4.77 2.83 -11.13
N ASP A 30 -4.81 3.97 -10.45
CA ASP A 30 -4.87 5.28 -11.09
C ASP A 30 -3.62 5.54 -11.94
N GLY A 31 -2.46 5.17 -11.42
CA GLY A 31 -1.19 5.29 -12.13
C GLY A 31 -1.16 4.43 -13.40
N VAL A 32 -1.61 3.19 -13.31
CA VAL A 32 -1.70 2.29 -14.47
C VAL A 32 -2.66 2.82 -15.52
N GLU A 33 -3.82 3.33 -15.12
CA GLU A 33 -4.79 3.94 -16.03
C GLU A 33 -4.20 5.15 -16.74
N SER A 34 -3.46 5.99 -16.02
CA SER A 34 -2.79 7.16 -16.60
C SER A 34 -1.77 6.76 -17.66
N LEU A 35 -1.01 5.69 -17.40
CA LEU A 35 -0.05 5.17 -18.38
C LEU A 35 -0.73 4.64 -19.63
N LYS A 36 -1.84 3.92 -19.47
CA LYS A 36 -2.61 3.41 -20.61
C LYS A 36 -3.19 4.55 -21.46
N LYS A 37 -3.71 5.60 -20.82
CA LYS A 37 -4.23 6.77 -21.51
C LYS A 37 -3.13 7.51 -22.27
N GLY A 38 -1.96 7.65 -21.66
CA GLY A 38 -0.80 8.30 -22.30
C GLY A 38 -0.33 7.56 -23.54
N GLU A 39 -0.23 6.23 -23.47
CA GLU A 39 0.11 5.40 -24.62
C GLU A 39 -0.93 5.56 -25.74
N LYS A 40 -2.21 5.49 -25.38
CA LYS A 40 -3.31 5.63 -26.35
C LYS A 40 -3.32 7.00 -27.00
N ALA A 41 -2.95 8.04 -26.28
CA ALA A 41 -2.84 9.41 -26.79
C ALA A 41 -1.58 9.63 -27.63
N GLY A 42 -0.66 8.67 -27.67
CA GLY A 42 0.57 8.79 -28.43
C GLY A 42 1.68 9.52 -27.69
N ASP A 43 1.55 9.75 -26.40
CA ASP A 43 2.55 10.48 -25.61
C ASP A 43 3.84 9.67 -25.43
N PHE A 44 3.73 8.34 -25.44
CA PHE A 44 4.87 7.42 -25.32
C PHE A 44 4.51 6.03 -25.86
N SER A 45 5.52 5.20 -26.04
CA SER A 45 5.38 3.86 -26.64
C SER A 45 4.80 2.83 -25.67
N GLU A 46 4.41 1.68 -26.19
CA GLU A 46 3.99 0.52 -25.41
C GLU A 46 5.11 0.07 -24.47
N ASP A 47 6.36 0.07 -24.92
CA ASP A 47 7.51 -0.34 -24.10
C ASP A 47 7.68 0.58 -22.88
N VAL A 48 7.52 1.88 -23.08
CA VAL A 48 7.59 2.85 -21.99
C VAL A 48 6.44 2.65 -21.02
N ARG A 49 5.23 2.38 -21.53
CA ARG A 49 4.07 2.07 -20.67
C ARG A 49 4.35 0.83 -19.81
N LYS A 50 4.87 -0.24 -20.40
CA LYS A 50 5.19 -1.49 -19.68
C LYS A 50 6.24 -1.26 -18.59
N GLU A 51 7.29 -0.51 -18.90
CA GLU A 51 8.31 -0.13 -17.91
C GLU A 51 7.71 0.65 -16.75
N GLY A 52 6.82 1.60 -17.07
CA GLY A 52 6.13 2.38 -16.04
C GLY A 52 5.23 1.52 -15.16
N GLU A 53 4.50 0.59 -15.74
CA GLU A 53 3.65 -0.34 -14.98
C GLU A 53 4.48 -1.24 -14.05
N ASP A 54 5.63 -1.74 -14.53
CA ASP A 54 6.55 -2.54 -13.71
C ASP A 54 7.09 -1.73 -12.53
N GLU A 55 7.44 -0.47 -12.77
CA GLU A 55 7.94 0.41 -11.72
C GLU A 55 6.86 0.72 -10.68
N ILE A 56 5.63 1.00 -11.12
CA ILE A 56 4.48 1.21 -10.23
C ILE A 56 4.24 -0.03 -9.38
N GLN A 57 4.35 -1.23 -9.95
CA GLN A 57 4.16 -2.47 -9.21
C GLN A 57 5.25 -2.65 -8.14
N LYS A 58 6.50 -2.36 -8.46
CA LYS A 58 7.61 -2.44 -7.50
C LYS A 58 7.41 -1.48 -6.32
N VAL A 59 7.04 -0.25 -6.61
CA VAL A 59 6.78 0.76 -5.57
C VAL A 59 5.60 0.33 -4.70
N THR A 60 4.54 -0.17 -5.32
CA THR A 60 3.35 -0.66 -4.61
C THR A 60 3.71 -1.79 -3.65
N ASP A 61 4.46 -2.79 -4.13
CA ASP A 61 4.88 -3.93 -3.31
C ASP A 61 5.75 -3.48 -2.15
N ALA A 62 6.68 -2.55 -2.39
CA ALA A 62 7.53 -2.00 -1.36
C ALA A 62 6.73 -1.25 -0.28
N LYS A 63 5.76 -0.45 -0.69
CA LYS A 63 4.90 0.30 0.25
C LYS A 63 4.03 -0.61 1.08
N ILE A 64 3.49 -1.68 0.48
CA ILE A 64 2.68 -2.67 1.21
C ILE A 64 3.53 -3.37 2.27
N LYS A 65 4.76 -3.73 1.94
CA LYS A 65 5.69 -4.32 2.93
C LYS A 65 5.97 -3.37 4.09
N VAL A 66 6.17 -2.09 3.81
CA VAL A 66 6.38 -1.08 4.85
C VAL A 66 5.16 -1.00 5.77
N ILE A 67 3.96 -0.97 5.20
CA ILE A 67 2.71 -0.91 5.98
C ILE A 67 2.60 -2.14 6.88
N ASP A 68 2.81 -3.34 6.34
CA ASP A 68 2.74 -4.58 7.13
C ASP A 68 3.79 -4.59 8.25
N SER A 69 4.99 -4.11 7.98
CA SER A 69 6.05 -4.00 9.00
C SER A 69 5.69 -3.03 10.11
N LEU A 70 5.09 -1.89 9.75
CA LEU A 70 4.64 -0.89 10.74
C LEU A 70 3.52 -1.43 11.62
N VAL A 71 2.56 -2.14 11.03
CA VAL A 71 1.47 -2.77 11.78
C VAL A 71 2.02 -3.82 12.74
N SER A 72 2.92 -4.67 12.26
CA SER A 72 3.55 -5.70 13.07
C SER A 72 4.34 -5.10 14.24
N ALA A 73 5.11 -4.04 13.98
CA ALA A 73 5.85 -3.32 15.02
C ALA A 73 4.92 -2.71 16.05
N LYS A 74 3.81 -2.14 15.60
CA LYS A 74 2.81 -1.55 16.51
C LYS A 74 2.14 -2.59 17.38
N GLU A 75 1.83 -3.76 16.82
CA GLU A 75 1.27 -4.88 17.59
C GLU A 75 2.23 -5.32 18.71
N LYS A 76 3.50 -5.46 18.38
CA LYS A 76 4.53 -5.82 19.38
C LYS A 76 4.64 -4.76 20.47
N GLU A 77 4.63 -3.50 20.09
CA GLU A 77 4.68 -2.38 21.04
C GLU A 77 3.49 -2.42 22.01
N ILE A 78 2.28 -2.66 21.48
CA ILE A 78 1.07 -2.76 22.31
C ILE A 78 1.16 -3.96 23.24
N MET A 79 1.68 -5.08 22.78
CA MET A 79 1.81 -6.29 23.59
C MET A 79 2.83 -6.17 24.74
N THR A 80 3.80 -5.29 24.60
CA THR A 80 4.87 -5.11 25.59
C THR A 80 4.60 -4.01 26.63
N VAL A 81 3.53 -3.27 26.50
CA VAL A 81 3.20 -2.14 27.40
C VAL A 81 2.27 -2.52 28.55
#